data_1778b4b9ae13cf482de1a8200c55919f
#
_entry.id   1778b4b9ae13cf482de1a8200c55919f
#
_cell.length_a   1.000
_cell.length_b   1.000
_cell.length_c   1.000
_cell.angle_alpha   90.00
_cell.angle_beta   90.00
_cell.angle_gamma   90.00
#
_symmetry.space_group_name_H-M   'P 1'
#
loop_
_entity.id
_entity.type
_entity.pdbx_description
1 polymer ?
#
loop_
_entity_poly.entity_id
_entity_poly.type
_entity_poly.pdbx_seq_one_letter_code
_entity_poly.pdbx_strand_id
1 'polypeptide(L)'
;MSPAPQREARPEGPIQSPAPGPRPLAPIPRRRIPRSLIKAAIWLVILSALAAGAYGFYRLRQTQGAAIPAAPARKGEFLVLIRARGELKAGRSAEIYAPVVPSLRIAWLAPAGEPIEKGETAIKFDSSAAEQQLQQNDAALRQAQATLDQQIAQAQITAEQDKSDLADAQYTVEKARLEASKTEIVSQIQGEEDKIDLGMARAKLRVEQATVDLHAAADRSKRGSLTRLRDKAQNDVDVTKGRIAQMQIRAPLGGILTFNTNYSQGWMNAKPYQVGDNVCPGCAIAEIPDLTTLEMEGRIEETDRGRISERQDVRVRIDSLPELALPGKIGFISPLAELSNEYPPTRSFRAHAPIAHPDAHLRPGMNGGMDIIISRIPDAISIPAKALFTRAGKPIVYLVAPGSSTYKIQEVQILARNPDEIAISGIAPNAAVAIIDPTKLEKKK
;
A
#
# COMPACT_ATOMS: atom_id res chain seq x y z
N MET A 1 -21.29 -35.80 43.27
CA MET A 1 -21.38 -37.16 43.82
C MET A 1 -20.12 -37.38 44.62
N SER A 2 -20.30 -37.39 45.93
CA SER A 2 -19.39 -37.92 46.96
C SER A 2 -19.20 -39.44 46.77
N PRO A 3 -18.33 -40.16 47.49
CA PRO A 3 -17.89 -39.88 48.85
C PRO A 3 -16.42 -40.28 49.20
N ALA A 4 -16.00 -39.79 50.37
CA ALA A 4 -15.03 -40.41 51.27
C ALA A 4 -15.55 -41.79 51.79
N PRO A 5 -14.86 -42.65 52.59
CA PRO A 5 -14.50 -42.31 53.96
C PRO A 5 -13.21 -42.99 54.55
N GLN A 6 -12.76 -42.46 55.67
CA GLN A 6 -12.67 -43.01 57.05
C GLN A 6 -11.60 -44.07 57.40
N ARG A 7 -10.82 -43.75 58.45
CA ARG A 7 -10.75 -44.27 59.87
C ARG A 7 -9.95 -45.55 60.02
N GLU A 8 -9.20 -45.83 61.00
CA GLU A 8 -9.24 -45.85 62.46
C GLU A 8 -7.87 -46.33 62.99
N ALA A 9 -7.32 -45.86 63.95
CA ALA A 9 -7.45 -46.00 65.44
C ALA A 9 -6.41 -46.96 66.06
N ARG A 10 -5.81 -46.46 67.11
CA ARG A 10 -5.19 -46.99 68.35
C ARG A 10 -5.55 -48.42 68.75
N PRO A 11 -4.85 -49.15 69.73
CA PRO A 11 -4.56 -48.64 71.05
C PRO A 11 -3.28 -49.18 71.81
N GLU A 12 -2.95 -48.53 72.90
CA GLU A 12 -2.63 -48.83 74.32
C GLU A 12 -1.79 -50.05 74.73
N GLY A 13 -0.79 -49.77 75.56
CA GLY A 13 -0.34 -50.06 76.87
C GLY A 13 -0.20 -51.51 77.42
N PRO A 14 0.22 -51.84 78.58
CA PRO A 14 0.92 -51.13 79.67
C PRO A 14 1.97 -51.96 80.49
N ILE A 15 2.68 -51.28 81.45
CA ILE A 15 3.03 -51.75 82.85
C ILE A 15 4.21 -52.75 83.04
N GLN A 16 5.23 -52.35 83.88
CA GLN A 16 5.56 -52.80 85.21
C GLN A 16 7.02 -52.57 85.65
N SER A 17 7.16 -51.94 86.77
CA SER A 17 8.36 -51.93 87.66
C SER A 17 8.48 -53.28 88.40
N PRO A 18 9.62 -53.64 88.98
CA PRO A 18 9.89 -53.28 90.40
C PRO A 18 11.38 -53.08 90.78
N ALA A 19 11.50 -52.54 92.07
CA ALA A 19 12.64 -52.20 92.93
C ALA A 19 13.38 -53.42 93.53
N PRO A 20 14.22 -53.33 94.62
CA PRO A 20 15.30 -52.37 94.98
C PRO A 20 16.61 -53.03 95.53
N GLY A 21 17.62 -52.20 95.86
CA GLY A 21 18.67 -52.33 96.89
C GLY A 21 20.01 -52.95 96.51
N PRO A 22 21.13 -52.82 97.27
CA PRO A 22 21.35 -51.96 98.43
C PRO A 22 22.58 -51.01 98.36
N ARG A 23 22.65 -50.08 99.30
CA ARG A 23 23.79 -49.20 99.59
C ARG A 23 24.99 -49.97 100.13
N PRO A 24 26.28 -49.48 100.00
CA PRO A 24 26.82 -48.56 100.96
C PRO A 24 27.92 -47.56 100.48
N LEU A 25 28.14 -46.56 101.28
CA LEU A 25 29.33 -45.79 101.68
C LEU A 25 29.90 -44.71 100.76
N ALA A 26 29.88 -43.51 101.28
CA ALA A 26 30.51 -42.31 100.82
C ALA A 26 32.05 -42.36 100.86
N PRO A 27 32.73 -41.63 100.04
CA PRO A 27 33.72 -40.63 100.50
C PRO A 27 33.83 -39.33 99.72
N ILE A 28 34.07 -38.24 100.40
CA ILE A 28 34.89 -37.01 100.23
C ILE A 28 34.57 -36.06 99.09
N PRO A 29 34.37 -34.78 99.34
CA PRO A 29 33.94 -33.76 98.31
C PRO A 29 35.11 -33.22 97.54
N ARG A 30 35.10 -33.50 96.17
CA ARG A 30 35.85 -32.72 95.24
C ARG A 30 34.95 -31.58 94.66
N ARG A 31 35.39 -30.32 94.88
CA ARG A 31 34.80 -29.10 94.30
C ARG A 31 34.61 -29.28 92.78
N ARG A 32 33.40 -29.53 92.39
CA ARG A 32 33.02 -29.52 90.92
C ARG A 32 32.51 -28.14 90.56
N ILE A 33 33.22 -27.46 89.68
CA ILE A 33 32.76 -26.25 88.99
C ILE A 33 31.39 -26.60 88.36
N PRO A 34 30.35 -25.81 88.61
CA PRO A 34 29.00 -26.12 88.11
C PRO A 34 29.00 -26.15 86.58
N ARG A 35 28.59 -27.26 86.00
CA ARG A 35 28.49 -27.50 84.55
C ARG A 35 27.67 -26.43 83.86
N SER A 36 26.90 -25.63 84.54
CA SER A 36 26.13 -24.48 84.05
C SER A 36 27.08 -23.32 83.64
N LEU A 37 28.17 -23.09 84.34
CA LEU A 37 29.14 -22.03 83.99
C LEU A 37 29.95 -22.39 82.72
N ILE A 38 30.31 -23.66 82.50
CA ILE A 38 30.95 -24.14 81.33
C ILE A 38 30.03 -24.05 80.05
N LYS A 39 28.76 -24.43 80.25
CA LYS A 39 27.73 -24.27 79.16
C LYS A 39 27.49 -22.80 78.86
N ALA A 40 27.43 -21.92 79.84
CA ALA A 40 27.27 -20.48 79.62
C ALA A 40 28.50 -19.87 78.86
N ALA A 41 29.72 -20.28 79.26
CA ALA A 41 30.95 -19.83 78.54
C ALA A 41 31.00 -20.32 77.08
N ILE A 42 30.56 -21.59 76.86
CA ILE A 42 30.51 -22.12 75.45
C ILE A 42 29.45 -21.37 74.68
N TRP A 43 28.29 -21.12 75.23
CA TRP A 43 27.25 -20.31 74.54
C TRP A 43 27.69 -18.87 74.28
N LEU A 44 28.46 -18.27 75.17
CA LEU A 44 29.02 -16.91 74.97
C LEU A 44 30.06 -16.85 73.93
N VAL A 45 30.91 -17.88 73.80
CA VAL A 45 31.88 -18.02 72.67
C VAL A 45 31.18 -18.25 71.32
N ILE A 46 30.16 -19.10 71.31
CA ILE A 46 29.36 -19.34 70.08
C ILE A 46 28.59 -18.06 69.67
N LEU A 47 28.02 -17.33 70.63
CA LEU A 47 27.33 -16.08 70.35
C LEU A 47 28.25 -14.98 69.80
N SER A 48 29.49 -14.89 70.45
CA SER A 48 30.53 -13.95 69.96
C SER A 48 31.09 -14.30 68.54
N ALA A 49 31.25 -15.61 68.28
CA ALA A 49 31.67 -16.08 66.94
C ALA A 49 30.57 -15.80 65.85
N LEU A 50 29.28 -16.04 66.20
CA LEU A 50 28.15 -15.70 65.37
C LEU A 50 28.03 -14.18 65.15
N ALA A 51 28.20 -13.37 66.23
CA ALA A 51 28.22 -11.92 66.10
C ALA A 51 29.37 -11.38 65.26
N ALA A 52 30.56 -11.94 65.43
CA ALA A 52 31.73 -11.62 64.63
C ALA A 52 31.56 -12.06 63.16
N GLY A 53 30.98 -13.26 62.92
CA GLY A 53 30.63 -13.74 61.60
C GLY A 53 29.55 -12.89 60.92
N ALA A 54 28.49 -12.53 61.67
CA ALA A 54 27.45 -11.64 61.20
C ALA A 54 27.95 -10.21 60.91
N TYR A 55 28.81 -9.70 61.78
CA TYR A 55 29.48 -8.40 61.53
C TYR A 55 30.45 -8.43 60.37
N GLY A 56 31.21 -9.50 60.20
CA GLY A 56 32.05 -9.72 59.02
C GLY A 56 31.23 -9.82 57.73
N PHE A 57 30.16 -10.61 57.76
CA PHE A 57 29.22 -10.74 56.65
C PHE A 57 28.48 -9.44 56.31
N TYR A 58 28.09 -8.69 57.36
CA TYR A 58 27.47 -7.37 57.20
C TYR A 58 28.47 -6.35 56.59
N ARG A 59 29.73 -6.36 57.04
CA ARG A 59 30.79 -5.53 56.44
C ARG A 59 31.12 -5.93 55.01
N LEU A 60 31.17 -7.22 54.67
CA LEU A 60 31.37 -7.69 53.31
C LEU A 60 30.19 -7.30 52.38
N ARG A 61 28.98 -7.32 52.88
CA ARG A 61 27.77 -6.84 52.13
C ARG A 61 27.76 -5.32 51.96
N GLN A 62 28.20 -4.56 52.95
CA GLN A 62 28.31 -3.09 52.83
C GLN A 62 29.39 -2.61 51.84
N THR A 63 30.45 -3.42 51.62
CA THR A 63 31.49 -3.10 50.64
C THR A 63 31.16 -3.47 49.23
N GLN A 64 30.10 -4.27 48.97
CA GLN A 64 29.53 -4.45 47.65
C GLN A 64 28.53 -3.32 47.35
N GLY A 65 28.99 -2.09 47.20
CA GLY A 65 28.25 -1.03 46.57
C GLY A 65 27.73 -1.53 45.22
N ALA A 66 26.44 -1.27 44.93
CA ALA A 66 25.84 -1.68 43.63
C ALA A 66 26.77 -1.32 42.52
N ALA A 67 27.19 -2.31 41.73
CA ALA A 67 28.09 -2.10 40.59
C ALA A 67 27.43 -1.07 39.65
N ILE A 68 28.18 -0.02 39.29
CA ILE A 68 27.69 1.01 38.42
C ILE A 68 27.55 0.39 37.02
N PRO A 69 26.35 0.41 36.40
CA PRO A 69 26.19 -0.08 35.04
C PRO A 69 27.10 0.71 34.09
N ALA A 70 27.98 -0.01 33.40
CA ALA A 70 28.99 0.59 32.52
C ALA A 70 28.99 -0.08 31.15
N ALA A 71 29.32 0.68 30.13
CA ALA A 71 29.54 0.19 28.77
C ALA A 71 31.00 0.44 28.35
N PRO A 72 31.61 -0.43 27.56
CA PRO A 72 32.92 -0.21 27.04
C PRO A 72 32.95 0.87 25.95
N ALA A 73 33.91 1.77 26.00
CA ALA A 73 34.20 2.69 24.90
C ALA A 73 34.82 1.91 23.73
N ARG A 74 34.25 2.00 22.55
CA ARG A 74 34.66 1.27 21.37
C ARG A 74 35.54 2.15 20.48
N LYS A 75 36.68 1.67 20.05
CA LYS A 75 37.47 2.34 19.02
C LYS A 75 37.13 1.76 17.65
N GLY A 76 36.82 2.61 16.70
CA GLY A 76 36.51 2.19 15.34
C GLY A 76 36.10 3.35 14.45
N GLU A 77 35.68 3.05 13.25
CA GLU A 77 35.03 4.03 12.35
C GLU A 77 33.69 4.48 12.94
N PHE A 78 33.54 5.78 13.12
CA PHE A 78 32.31 6.37 13.57
C PHE A 78 31.58 7.03 12.39
N LEU A 79 30.39 6.53 12.10
CA LEU A 79 29.52 7.09 11.05
C LEU A 79 28.65 8.19 11.64
N VAL A 80 28.82 9.43 11.20
CA VAL A 80 27.90 10.51 11.53
C VAL A 80 26.67 10.36 10.67
N LEU A 81 25.53 10.10 11.28
CA LEU A 81 24.29 9.82 10.57
C LEU A 81 23.11 10.68 11.07
N ILE A 82 22.21 10.94 10.16
CA ILE A 82 20.91 11.52 10.42
C ILE A 82 19.88 10.43 10.19
N ARG A 83 19.00 10.24 11.18
CA ARG A 83 17.92 9.25 11.09
C ARG A 83 16.66 9.92 10.63
N ALA A 84 16.16 9.52 9.45
CA ALA A 84 14.86 9.90 8.92
C ALA A 84 13.88 8.72 9.04
N ARG A 85 12.72 8.95 9.62
CA ARG A 85 11.61 7.98 9.62
C ARG A 85 10.85 8.06 8.31
N GLY A 86 10.29 6.93 7.88
CA GLY A 86 9.59 6.86 6.62
C GLY A 86 8.81 5.57 6.45
N GLU A 87 8.35 5.40 5.22
CA GLU A 87 7.53 4.29 4.78
C GLU A 87 8.09 3.72 3.48
N LEU A 88 8.00 2.42 3.34
CA LEU A 88 8.39 1.73 2.11
C LEU A 88 7.30 1.93 1.06
N LYS A 89 7.68 2.46 -0.10
CA LYS A 89 6.78 2.68 -1.24
C LYS A 89 7.31 1.97 -2.49
N ALA A 90 6.41 1.70 -3.42
CA ALA A 90 6.84 1.32 -4.76
C ALA A 90 7.21 2.60 -5.53
N GLY A 91 8.39 2.63 -6.14
CA GLY A 91 8.82 3.74 -6.99
C GLY A 91 8.00 3.87 -8.26
N ARG A 92 7.36 2.76 -8.69
CA ARG A 92 6.36 2.71 -9.76
C ARG A 92 5.17 1.87 -9.32
N SER A 93 3.96 2.37 -9.62
CA SER A 93 2.72 1.63 -9.46
C SER A 93 1.87 1.81 -10.70
N ALA A 94 1.10 0.80 -11.05
CA ALA A 94 0.08 0.90 -12.08
C ALA A 94 -1.25 1.20 -11.42
N GLU A 95 -1.74 2.42 -11.60
CA GLU A 95 -3.05 2.82 -11.14
C GLU A 95 -4.15 2.29 -12.06
N ILE A 96 -5.22 1.81 -11.48
CA ILE A 96 -6.41 1.32 -12.17
C ILE A 96 -7.53 2.34 -11.97
N TYR A 97 -7.91 2.97 -13.09
CA TYR A 97 -8.96 3.99 -13.11
C TYR A 97 -10.30 3.42 -13.55
N ALA A 98 -11.38 3.98 -12.99
CA ALA A 98 -12.73 3.74 -13.47
C ALA A 98 -12.89 4.24 -14.92
N PRO A 99 -13.57 3.50 -15.80
CA PRO A 99 -13.87 3.98 -17.15
C PRO A 99 -14.80 5.20 -17.11
N VAL A 100 -14.76 6.01 -18.19
CA VAL A 100 -15.64 7.18 -18.31
C VAL A 100 -17.00 6.73 -18.84
N VAL A 101 -17.76 6.03 -18.00
CA VAL A 101 -19.11 5.52 -18.28
C VAL A 101 -20.07 6.05 -17.20
N PRO A 102 -21.27 6.48 -17.55
CA PRO A 102 -22.26 6.89 -16.56
C PRO A 102 -22.67 5.74 -15.64
N SER A 103 -22.80 6.02 -14.34
CA SER A 103 -23.34 5.09 -13.35
C SER A 103 -22.54 3.77 -13.24
N LEU A 104 -21.39 3.83 -12.61
CA LEU A 104 -20.55 2.67 -12.35
C LEU A 104 -20.79 2.14 -10.93
N ARG A 105 -21.30 0.92 -10.84
CA ARG A 105 -21.42 0.16 -9.60
C ARG A 105 -20.54 -1.08 -9.68
N ILE A 106 -19.75 -1.33 -8.65
CA ILE A 106 -18.87 -2.50 -8.59
C ILE A 106 -19.69 -3.77 -8.40
N ALA A 107 -19.62 -4.69 -9.34
CA ALA A 107 -20.26 -6.00 -9.27
C ALA A 107 -19.32 -7.07 -8.70
N TRP A 108 -18.01 -6.95 -8.99
CA TRP A 108 -17.01 -7.90 -8.52
C TRP A 108 -15.64 -7.24 -8.46
N LEU A 109 -14.86 -7.65 -7.45
CA LEU A 109 -13.47 -7.26 -7.24
C LEU A 109 -12.61 -8.52 -7.08
N ALA A 110 -11.38 -8.51 -7.61
CA ALA A 110 -10.39 -9.52 -7.28
C ALA A 110 -10.04 -9.42 -5.78
N PRO A 111 -9.64 -10.52 -5.11
CA PRO A 111 -9.28 -10.47 -3.70
C PRO A 111 -8.13 -9.50 -3.43
N ALA A 112 -8.31 -8.61 -2.44
CA ALA A 112 -7.28 -7.66 -2.05
C ALA A 112 -6.10 -8.38 -1.39
N GLY A 113 -4.87 -7.98 -1.75
CA GLY A 113 -3.66 -8.56 -1.17
C GLY A 113 -3.22 -9.89 -1.79
N GLU A 114 -3.99 -10.44 -2.72
CA GLU A 114 -3.58 -11.61 -3.49
C GLU A 114 -2.83 -11.21 -4.77
N PRO A 115 -1.90 -12.06 -5.25
CA PRO A 115 -1.23 -11.80 -6.52
C PRO A 115 -2.20 -11.97 -7.68
N ILE A 116 -2.18 -10.99 -8.59
CA ILE A 116 -2.94 -11.01 -9.85
C ILE A 116 -1.98 -11.05 -11.02
N GLU A 117 -2.31 -11.79 -12.07
CA GLU A 117 -1.50 -11.84 -13.29
C GLU A 117 -1.87 -10.71 -14.27
N LYS A 118 -0.90 -10.34 -15.10
CA LYS A 118 -1.15 -9.37 -16.18
C LYS A 118 -2.24 -9.85 -17.13
N GLY A 119 -3.27 -9.03 -17.35
CA GLY A 119 -4.41 -9.34 -18.22
C GLY A 119 -5.55 -10.06 -17.52
N GLU A 120 -5.36 -10.49 -16.27
CA GLU A 120 -6.43 -11.04 -15.45
C GLU A 120 -7.45 -9.96 -15.07
N THR A 121 -8.70 -10.36 -14.84
CA THR A 121 -9.75 -9.40 -14.48
C THR A 121 -9.56 -8.92 -13.05
N ALA A 122 -9.34 -7.62 -12.88
CA ALA A 122 -9.20 -6.99 -11.57
C ALA A 122 -10.54 -6.50 -11.01
N ILE A 123 -11.37 -5.90 -11.88
CA ILE A 123 -12.65 -5.26 -11.47
C ILE A 123 -13.69 -5.53 -12.54
N LYS A 124 -14.93 -5.85 -12.12
CA LYS A 124 -16.11 -5.88 -12.98
C LYS A 124 -17.17 -4.94 -12.43
N PHE A 125 -17.72 -4.12 -13.30
CA PHE A 125 -18.87 -3.29 -12.99
C PHE A 125 -20.17 -3.97 -13.42
N ASP A 126 -21.28 -3.52 -12.86
CA ASP A 126 -22.61 -3.96 -13.24
C ASP A 126 -22.95 -3.43 -14.64
N SER A 127 -22.99 -4.32 -15.62
CA SER A 127 -23.25 -4.01 -17.02
C SER A 127 -24.74 -4.16 -17.40
N SER A 128 -25.61 -4.56 -16.46
CA SER A 128 -27.01 -4.92 -16.76
C SER A 128 -27.78 -3.82 -17.50
N ALA A 129 -27.64 -2.57 -17.07
CA ALA A 129 -28.28 -1.44 -17.74
C ALA A 129 -27.71 -1.17 -19.13
N ALA A 130 -26.40 -1.31 -19.31
CA ALA A 130 -25.74 -1.13 -20.59
C ALA A 130 -26.07 -2.27 -21.56
N GLU A 131 -26.23 -3.50 -21.08
CA GLU A 131 -26.69 -4.65 -21.87
C GLU A 131 -28.14 -4.50 -22.34
N GLN A 132 -29.05 -4.01 -21.48
CA GLN A 132 -30.41 -3.66 -21.88
C GLN A 132 -30.42 -2.56 -22.95
N GLN A 133 -29.59 -1.52 -22.79
CA GLN A 133 -29.43 -0.47 -23.80
C GLN A 133 -28.88 -1.03 -25.11
N LEU A 134 -27.94 -1.97 -25.06
CA LEU A 134 -27.45 -2.65 -26.25
C LEU A 134 -28.55 -3.41 -26.99
N GLN A 135 -29.40 -4.15 -26.29
CA GLN A 135 -30.54 -4.85 -26.88
C GLN A 135 -31.52 -3.87 -27.59
N GLN A 136 -31.78 -2.72 -26.98
CA GLN A 136 -32.61 -1.67 -27.56
C GLN A 136 -31.97 -1.09 -28.83
N ASN A 137 -30.65 -0.79 -28.76
CA ASN A 137 -29.92 -0.26 -29.91
C ASN A 137 -29.81 -1.29 -31.04
N ASP A 138 -29.59 -2.57 -30.73
CA ASP A 138 -29.63 -3.65 -31.72
C ASP A 138 -30.99 -3.82 -32.40
N ALA A 139 -32.08 -3.64 -31.65
CA ALA A 139 -33.44 -3.65 -32.22
C ALA A 139 -33.66 -2.44 -33.13
N ALA A 140 -33.19 -1.24 -32.73
CA ALA A 140 -33.29 -0.04 -33.55
C ALA A 140 -32.43 -0.15 -34.84
N LEU A 141 -31.26 -0.75 -34.76
CA LEU A 141 -30.43 -1.03 -35.94
C LEU A 141 -31.12 -1.97 -36.90
N ARG A 142 -31.66 -3.09 -36.41
CA ARG A 142 -32.43 -4.05 -37.25
C ARG A 142 -33.62 -3.39 -37.91
N GLN A 143 -34.34 -2.54 -37.20
CA GLN A 143 -35.48 -1.78 -37.74
C GLN A 143 -35.04 -0.80 -38.85
N ALA A 144 -33.95 -0.04 -38.59
CA ALA A 144 -33.44 0.89 -39.59
C ALA A 144 -32.92 0.15 -40.84
N GLN A 145 -32.24 -1.00 -40.69
CA GLN A 145 -31.81 -1.84 -41.77
C GLN A 145 -32.99 -2.38 -42.59
N ALA A 146 -34.01 -2.94 -41.93
CA ALA A 146 -35.20 -3.45 -42.59
C ALA A 146 -35.93 -2.34 -43.39
N THR A 147 -35.99 -1.12 -42.84
CA THR A 147 -36.62 0.02 -43.53
C THR A 147 -35.80 0.43 -44.76
N LEU A 148 -34.48 0.41 -44.68
CA LEU A 148 -33.61 0.68 -45.82
C LEU A 148 -33.76 -0.39 -46.90
N ASP A 149 -33.74 -1.67 -46.51
CA ASP A 149 -33.91 -2.79 -47.44
C ASP A 149 -35.28 -2.75 -48.15
N GLN A 150 -36.37 -2.43 -47.42
CA GLN A 150 -37.71 -2.21 -47.98
C GLN A 150 -37.68 -1.07 -49.01
N GLN A 151 -37.01 0.06 -48.71
CA GLN A 151 -36.91 1.18 -49.64
C GLN A 151 -36.09 0.78 -50.90
N ILE A 152 -35.03 0.00 -50.73
CA ILE A 152 -34.24 -0.49 -51.86
C ILE A 152 -35.13 -1.38 -52.80
N ALA A 153 -35.87 -2.31 -52.19
CA ALA A 153 -36.78 -3.16 -52.95
C ALA A 153 -37.89 -2.36 -53.66
N GLN A 154 -38.48 -1.38 -52.99
CA GLN A 154 -39.51 -0.51 -53.55
C GLN A 154 -38.94 0.33 -54.74
N ALA A 155 -37.72 0.87 -54.58
CA ALA A 155 -37.04 1.62 -55.62
C ALA A 155 -36.71 0.77 -56.86
N GLN A 156 -36.40 -0.52 -56.64
CA GLN A 156 -36.18 -1.46 -57.78
C GLN A 156 -37.49 -1.68 -58.55
N ILE A 157 -38.61 -1.91 -57.85
CA ILE A 157 -39.91 -2.06 -58.49
C ILE A 157 -40.27 -0.81 -59.31
N THR A 158 -40.11 0.39 -58.70
CA THR A 158 -40.35 1.66 -59.41
C THR A 158 -39.45 1.83 -60.61
N ALA A 159 -38.17 1.50 -60.49
CA ALA A 159 -37.24 1.60 -61.61
C ALA A 159 -37.56 0.64 -62.76
N GLU A 160 -38.04 -0.58 -62.51
CA GLU A 160 -38.47 -1.49 -63.58
C GLU A 160 -39.78 -0.99 -64.23
N GLN A 161 -40.70 -0.42 -63.48
CA GLN A 161 -41.90 0.22 -64.02
C GLN A 161 -41.52 1.42 -64.91
N ASP A 162 -40.70 2.34 -64.41
CA ASP A 162 -40.21 3.49 -65.14
C ASP A 162 -39.51 3.08 -66.46
N LYS A 163 -38.75 2.01 -66.48
CA LYS A 163 -38.11 1.44 -67.62
C LYS A 163 -39.13 0.93 -68.68
N SER A 164 -40.20 0.26 -68.22
CA SER A 164 -41.28 -0.20 -69.07
C SER A 164 -42.04 0.97 -69.72
N ASP A 165 -42.43 1.97 -68.86
CA ASP A 165 -43.17 3.14 -69.34
C ASP A 165 -42.36 3.99 -70.32
N LEU A 166 -41.04 4.12 -70.08
CA LEU A 166 -40.13 4.77 -71.00
C LEU A 166 -40.00 4.03 -72.34
N ALA A 167 -39.90 2.69 -72.33
CA ALA A 167 -39.87 1.88 -73.54
C ALA A 167 -41.16 1.99 -74.36
N ASP A 168 -42.34 2.00 -73.68
CA ASP A 168 -43.63 2.21 -74.33
C ASP A 168 -43.76 3.59 -74.95
N ALA A 169 -43.28 4.63 -74.24
CA ALA A 169 -43.25 5.99 -74.83
C ALA A 169 -42.28 6.10 -76.01
N GLN A 170 -41.14 5.44 -75.97
CA GLN A 170 -40.21 5.36 -77.11
C GLN A 170 -40.83 4.65 -78.31
N TYR A 171 -41.48 3.51 -78.11
CA TYR A 171 -42.20 2.78 -79.14
C TYR A 171 -43.32 3.64 -79.72
N THR A 172 -44.09 4.38 -78.91
CA THR A 172 -45.17 5.28 -79.41
C THR A 172 -44.57 6.41 -80.33
N VAL A 173 -43.44 7.00 -79.96
CA VAL A 173 -42.76 8.00 -80.75
C VAL A 173 -42.29 7.42 -82.09
N GLU A 174 -41.72 6.20 -82.08
CA GLU A 174 -41.24 5.58 -83.36
C GLU A 174 -42.39 5.20 -84.28
N LYS A 175 -43.50 4.68 -83.69
CA LYS A 175 -44.75 4.43 -84.42
C LYS A 175 -45.30 5.71 -85.05
N ALA A 176 -45.48 6.79 -84.31
CA ALA A 176 -45.97 8.07 -84.80
C ALA A 176 -45.01 8.70 -85.85
N ARG A 177 -43.69 8.49 -85.67
CA ARG A 177 -42.67 8.92 -86.68
C ARG A 177 -42.84 8.19 -88.00
N LEU A 178 -43.06 6.85 -87.95
CA LEU A 178 -43.27 6.06 -89.16
C LEU A 178 -44.59 6.44 -89.82
N GLU A 179 -45.63 6.75 -89.12
CA GLU A 179 -46.94 7.23 -89.64
C GLU A 179 -46.75 8.61 -90.28
N ALA A 180 -46.11 9.58 -89.61
CA ALA A 180 -45.80 10.90 -90.17
C ALA A 180 -44.86 10.86 -91.36
N SER A 181 -44.07 9.80 -91.56
CA SER A 181 -43.20 9.65 -92.72
C SER A 181 -43.96 9.25 -94.03
N LYS A 182 -45.22 8.82 -93.90
CA LYS A 182 -46.07 8.43 -95.02
C LYS A 182 -46.84 9.61 -95.64
N THR A 183 -46.59 10.85 -95.19
CA THR A 183 -47.33 12.08 -95.60
C THR A 183 -47.34 12.34 -97.16
N GLU A 184 -46.44 11.76 -97.99
CA GLU A 184 -46.50 11.86 -99.45
C GLU A 184 -47.62 11.02 -100.11
N ILE A 185 -48.26 10.12 -99.36
CA ILE A 185 -49.25 9.15 -99.82
C ILE A 185 -50.66 9.42 -99.30
N VAL A 186 -50.83 10.26 -98.27
CA VAL A 186 -52.09 10.56 -97.54
C VAL A 186 -52.53 11.98 -97.81
N SER A 187 -53.84 12.29 -97.46
CA SER A 187 -54.42 13.66 -97.64
C SER A 187 -53.64 14.67 -96.77
N GLN A 188 -53.61 15.96 -97.18
CA GLN A 188 -52.96 17.03 -96.43
C GLN A 188 -53.42 17.13 -94.96
N ILE A 189 -54.74 16.91 -94.68
CA ILE A 189 -55.31 16.96 -93.36
C ILE A 189 -54.76 15.83 -92.53
N GLN A 190 -54.72 14.61 -92.99
CA GLN A 190 -54.16 13.44 -92.28
C GLN A 190 -52.68 13.63 -92.03
N GLY A 191 -51.88 14.21 -92.99
CA GLY A 191 -50.43 14.49 -92.73
C GLY A 191 -50.17 15.55 -91.60
N GLU A 192 -51.06 16.51 -91.43
CA GLU A 192 -50.98 17.46 -90.35
C GLU A 192 -51.39 16.85 -89.02
N GLU A 193 -52.40 15.96 -88.96
CA GLU A 193 -52.78 15.18 -87.78
C GLU A 193 -51.63 14.28 -87.33
N ASP A 194 -50.97 13.53 -88.21
CA ASP A 194 -49.83 12.67 -87.95
C ASP A 194 -48.61 13.45 -87.35
N LYS A 195 -48.39 14.70 -87.81
CA LYS A 195 -47.35 15.58 -87.28
C LYS A 195 -47.67 16.05 -85.87
N ILE A 196 -48.97 16.36 -85.59
CA ILE A 196 -49.41 16.72 -84.27
C ILE A 196 -49.27 15.54 -83.31
N ASP A 197 -49.68 14.32 -83.72
CA ASP A 197 -49.54 13.09 -82.95
C ASP A 197 -48.06 12.77 -82.70
N LEU A 198 -47.16 12.94 -83.62
CA LEU A 198 -45.71 12.84 -83.41
C LEU A 198 -45.24 13.89 -82.39
N GLY A 199 -45.74 15.13 -82.43
CA GLY A 199 -45.48 16.19 -81.51
C GLY A 199 -45.91 15.79 -80.03
N MET A 200 -47.12 15.25 -79.96
CA MET A 200 -47.65 14.76 -78.64
C MET A 200 -46.87 13.57 -78.09
N ALA A 201 -46.54 12.57 -78.93
CA ALA A 201 -45.74 11.41 -78.57
C ALA A 201 -44.33 11.84 -78.03
N ARG A 202 -43.70 12.78 -78.72
CA ARG A 202 -42.40 13.34 -78.26
C ARG A 202 -42.54 14.12 -76.97
N ALA A 203 -43.64 14.85 -76.74
CA ALA A 203 -43.90 15.54 -75.55
C ALA A 203 -44.10 14.52 -74.37
N LYS A 204 -44.84 13.45 -74.61
CA LYS A 204 -45.04 12.34 -73.63
C LYS A 204 -43.70 11.69 -73.25
N LEU A 205 -42.85 11.37 -74.30
CA LEU A 205 -41.54 10.79 -73.98
C LEU A 205 -40.68 11.70 -73.10
N ARG A 206 -40.68 13.04 -73.32
CA ARG A 206 -39.94 13.98 -72.45
C ARG A 206 -40.50 13.99 -71.04
N VAL A 207 -41.82 13.87 -70.88
CA VAL A 207 -42.44 13.78 -69.55
C VAL A 207 -42.00 12.49 -68.84
N GLU A 208 -42.02 11.34 -69.50
CA GLU A 208 -41.60 10.07 -68.93
C GLU A 208 -40.11 10.11 -68.56
N GLN A 209 -39.24 10.67 -69.41
CA GLN A 209 -37.80 10.88 -69.07
C GLN A 209 -37.65 11.73 -67.82
N ALA A 210 -38.37 12.86 -67.70
CA ALA A 210 -38.32 13.72 -66.51
C ALA A 210 -38.86 13.02 -65.27
N THR A 211 -39.90 12.14 -65.42
CA THR A 211 -40.43 11.33 -64.32
C THR A 211 -39.43 10.31 -63.78
N VAL A 212 -38.73 9.62 -64.71
CA VAL A 212 -37.61 8.70 -64.33
C VAL A 212 -36.54 9.43 -63.54
N ASP A 213 -36.09 10.58 -64.03
CA ASP A 213 -35.08 11.40 -63.36
C ASP A 213 -35.53 11.85 -61.98
N LEU A 214 -36.80 12.26 -61.87
CA LEU A 214 -37.39 12.66 -60.61
C LEU A 214 -37.44 11.49 -59.61
N HIS A 215 -37.94 10.31 -60.02
CA HIS A 215 -38.00 9.11 -59.19
C HIS A 215 -36.59 8.70 -58.74
N ALA A 216 -35.59 8.69 -59.63
CA ALA A 216 -34.19 8.38 -59.33
C ALA A 216 -33.61 9.36 -58.29
N ALA A 217 -33.87 10.67 -58.43
CA ALA A 217 -33.43 11.69 -57.50
C ALA A 217 -34.07 11.55 -56.12
N ALA A 218 -35.41 11.32 -56.11
CA ALA A 218 -36.17 11.10 -54.87
C ALA A 218 -35.67 9.85 -54.12
N ASP A 219 -35.50 8.73 -54.84
CA ASP A 219 -34.97 7.50 -54.27
C ASP A 219 -33.53 7.68 -53.71
N ARG A 220 -32.66 8.33 -54.48
CA ARG A 220 -31.30 8.60 -53.98
C ARG A 220 -31.31 9.42 -52.71
N SER A 221 -32.17 10.45 -52.62
CA SER A 221 -32.33 11.28 -51.43
C SER A 221 -32.84 10.47 -50.24
N LYS A 222 -33.89 9.66 -50.47
CA LYS A 222 -34.51 8.85 -49.42
C LYS A 222 -33.60 7.74 -48.94
N ARG A 223 -32.94 7.00 -49.81
CA ARG A 223 -31.90 6.01 -49.46
C ARG A 223 -30.77 6.65 -48.70
N GLY A 224 -30.25 7.80 -49.12
CA GLY A 224 -29.23 8.54 -48.39
C GLY A 224 -29.63 8.92 -46.97
N SER A 225 -30.92 9.32 -46.78
CA SER A 225 -31.42 9.61 -45.44
C SER A 225 -31.52 8.35 -44.56
N LEU A 226 -32.07 7.25 -45.10
CA LEU A 226 -32.20 5.97 -44.38
C LEU A 226 -30.87 5.33 -44.07
N THR A 227 -29.88 5.46 -45.01
CA THR A 227 -28.50 5.02 -44.73
C THR A 227 -27.90 5.75 -43.56
N ARG A 228 -28.05 7.08 -43.48
CA ARG A 228 -27.54 7.85 -42.32
C ARG A 228 -28.25 7.43 -41.02
N LEU A 229 -29.55 7.09 -41.07
CA LEU A 229 -30.27 6.61 -39.87
C LEU A 229 -29.74 5.24 -39.45
N ARG A 230 -29.52 4.31 -40.36
CA ARG A 230 -28.92 2.99 -40.11
C ARG A 230 -27.49 3.14 -39.51
N ASP A 231 -26.66 4.02 -40.15
CA ASP A 231 -25.29 4.27 -39.71
C ASP A 231 -25.25 4.87 -38.30
N LYS A 232 -26.20 5.77 -37.98
CA LYS A 232 -26.36 6.28 -36.62
C LYS A 232 -26.69 5.16 -35.65
N ALA A 233 -27.67 4.32 -35.96
CA ALA A 233 -28.05 3.20 -35.11
C ALA A 233 -26.89 2.19 -34.92
N GLN A 234 -26.11 1.94 -35.98
CA GLN A 234 -24.88 1.13 -35.90
C GLN A 234 -23.86 1.75 -34.93
N ASN A 235 -23.62 3.04 -35.05
CA ASN A 235 -22.71 3.74 -34.15
C ASN A 235 -23.17 3.69 -32.69
N ASP A 236 -24.48 3.81 -32.45
CA ASP A 236 -25.05 3.71 -31.09
C ASP A 236 -24.84 2.29 -30.49
N VAL A 237 -24.93 1.23 -31.31
CA VAL A 237 -24.56 -0.14 -30.95
C VAL A 237 -23.09 -0.25 -30.61
N ASP A 238 -22.20 0.25 -31.48
CA ASP A 238 -20.74 0.13 -31.32
C ASP A 238 -20.25 0.89 -30.09
N VAL A 239 -20.78 2.09 -29.84
CA VAL A 239 -20.51 2.88 -28.64
C VAL A 239 -20.93 2.13 -27.38
N THR A 240 -22.13 1.51 -27.40
CA THR A 240 -22.64 0.77 -26.23
C THR A 240 -21.81 -0.50 -25.98
N LYS A 241 -21.44 -1.24 -27.03
CA LYS A 241 -20.51 -2.38 -26.92
C LYS A 241 -19.15 -1.96 -26.34
N GLY A 242 -18.62 -0.84 -26.81
CA GLY A 242 -17.37 -0.29 -26.27
C GLY A 242 -17.47 0.06 -24.77
N ARG A 243 -18.58 0.63 -24.32
CA ARG A 243 -18.84 0.90 -22.89
C ARG A 243 -18.90 -0.38 -22.07
N ILE A 244 -19.61 -1.41 -22.55
CA ILE A 244 -19.67 -2.72 -21.86
C ILE A 244 -18.28 -3.36 -21.74
N ALA A 245 -17.48 -3.31 -22.82
CA ALA A 245 -16.11 -3.83 -22.79
C ALA A 245 -15.24 -3.11 -21.76
N GLN A 246 -15.41 -1.79 -21.58
CA GLN A 246 -14.71 -1.00 -20.57
C GLN A 246 -15.16 -1.29 -19.13
N MET A 247 -16.37 -1.87 -18.94
CA MET A 247 -16.86 -2.24 -17.61
C MET A 247 -16.15 -3.47 -17.00
N GLN A 248 -15.29 -4.11 -17.74
CA GLN A 248 -14.39 -5.14 -17.25
C GLN A 248 -12.94 -4.64 -17.33
N ILE A 249 -12.37 -4.29 -16.18
CA ILE A 249 -11.00 -3.82 -16.12
C ILE A 249 -10.06 -4.99 -15.85
N ARG A 250 -8.99 -5.05 -16.64
CA ARG A 250 -7.93 -6.05 -16.52
C ARG A 250 -6.68 -5.43 -15.93
N ALA A 251 -5.93 -6.23 -15.18
CA ALA A 251 -4.66 -5.82 -14.59
C ALA A 251 -3.64 -5.46 -15.68
N PRO A 252 -3.07 -4.25 -15.68
CA PRO A 252 -2.09 -3.83 -16.68
C PRO A 252 -0.73 -4.50 -16.49
N LEU A 253 -0.43 -4.93 -15.27
CA LEU A 253 0.78 -5.68 -14.90
C LEU A 253 0.44 -6.70 -13.81
N GLY A 254 1.30 -7.69 -13.63
CA GLY A 254 1.19 -8.66 -12.52
C GLY A 254 1.73 -8.05 -11.23
N GLY A 255 1.10 -8.36 -10.10
CA GLY A 255 1.51 -7.85 -8.79
C GLY A 255 0.45 -8.07 -7.73
N ILE A 256 0.56 -7.38 -6.62
CA ILE A 256 -0.43 -7.44 -5.53
C ILE A 256 -1.41 -6.28 -5.70
N LEU A 257 -2.69 -6.62 -5.88
CA LEU A 257 -3.74 -5.63 -6.05
C LEU A 257 -4.11 -4.99 -4.71
N THR A 258 -4.11 -3.66 -4.67
CA THR A 258 -4.52 -2.87 -3.50
C THR A 258 -5.63 -1.90 -3.90
N PHE A 259 -6.73 -1.86 -3.15
CA PHE A 259 -7.84 -0.94 -3.44
C PHE A 259 -7.66 0.39 -2.72
N ASN A 260 -7.92 1.47 -3.46
CA ASN A 260 -7.90 2.81 -2.92
C ASN A 260 -9.08 3.05 -1.98
N THR A 261 -8.96 4.08 -1.16
CA THR A 261 -10.02 4.46 -0.21
C THR A 261 -11.16 5.16 -0.93
N ASN A 262 -12.38 4.69 -0.71
CA ASN A 262 -13.60 5.29 -1.20
C ASN A 262 -14.09 6.37 -0.24
N TYR A 263 -14.08 7.63 -0.68
CA TYR A 263 -14.55 8.79 0.08
C TYR A 263 -15.99 9.20 -0.26
N SER A 264 -16.71 8.44 -1.09
CA SER A 264 -18.07 8.80 -1.55
C SER A 264 -19.09 8.98 -0.42
N GLN A 265 -18.83 8.31 0.74
CA GLN A 265 -19.68 8.42 1.94
C GLN A 265 -19.11 9.38 3.00
N GLY A 266 -18.16 10.26 2.62
CA GLY A 266 -17.49 11.19 3.49
C GLY A 266 -16.22 10.61 4.13
N TRP A 267 -15.33 11.49 4.57
CA TRP A 267 -14.01 11.14 5.10
C TRP A 267 -14.05 10.33 6.39
N MET A 268 -15.11 10.46 7.21
CA MET A 268 -15.24 9.71 8.46
C MET A 268 -15.62 8.23 8.23
N ASN A 269 -16.25 7.92 7.10
CA ASN A 269 -16.66 6.57 6.72
C ASN A 269 -15.82 5.99 5.58
N ALA A 270 -14.65 6.58 5.35
CA ALA A 270 -13.75 6.17 4.28
C ALA A 270 -13.26 4.73 4.50
N LYS A 271 -13.49 3.87 3.50
CA LYS A 271 -13.09 2.45 3.47
C LYS A 271 -12.56 2.12 2.09
N PRO A 272 -11.72 1.09 1.95
CA PRO A 272 -11.36 0.59 0.63
C PRO A 272 -12.61 0.25 -0.20
N TYR A 273 -12.53 0.44 -1.52
CA TYR A 273 -13.63 0.09 -2.42
C TYR A 273 -14.08 -1.35 -2.22
N GLN A 274 -15.41 -1.56 -2.19
CA GLN A 274 -16.05 -2.85 -1.96
C GLN A 274 -17.09 -3.15 -3.04
N VAL A 275 -17.46 -4.42 -3.17
CA VAL A 275 -18.56 -4.84 -4.05
C VAL A 275 -19.85 -4.14 -3.63
N GLY A 276 -20.54 -3.55 -4.59
CA GLY A 276 -21.76 -2.75 -4.38
C GLY A 276 -21.54 -1.25 -4.31
N ASP A 277 -20.30 -0.77 -4.19
CA ASP A 277 -19.99 0.65 -4.17
C ASP A 277 -20.21 1.32 -5.53
N ASN A 278 -20.64 2.59 -5.48
CA ASN A 278 -20.68 3.45 -6.65
C ASN A 278 -19.31 4.13 -6.84
N VAL A 279 -18.89 4.22 -8.08
CA VAL A 279 -17.60 4.80 -8.46
C VAL A 279 -17.80 5.98 -9.38
N CYS A 280 -17.04 7.06 -9.14
CA CYS A 280 -17.01 8.21 -10.04
C CYS A 280 -16.23 7.85 -11.32
N PRO A 281 -16.73 8.26 -12.52
CA PRO A 281 -15.99 8.07 -13.76
C PRO A 281 -14.59 8.72 -13.70
N GLY A 282 -13.57 7.98 -14.09
CA GLY A 282 -12.19 8.45 -14.07
C GLY A 282 -11.49 8.46 -12.71
N CYS A 283 -12.16 8.01 -11.63
CA CYS A 283 -11.51 7.90 -10.31
C CYS A 283 -10.56 6.70 -10.25
N ALA A 284 -9.45 6.84 -9.54
CA ALA A 284 -8.54 5.75 -9.22
C ALA A 284 -9.20 4.81 -8.20
N ILE A 285 -9.36 3.55 -8.56
CA ILE A 285 -10.04 2.54 -7.72
C ILE A 285 -9.02 1.65 -7.01
N ALA A 286 -7.96 1.29 -7.71
CA ALA A 286 -6.96 0.36 -7.23
C ALA A 286 -5.59 0.71 -7.81
N GLU A 287 -4.55 0.16 -7.19
CA GLU A 287 -3.19 0.22 -7.68
C GLU A 287 -2.52 -1.15 -7.58
N ILE A 288 -1.59 -1.40 -8.48
CA ILE A 288 -0.70 -2.54 -8.44
C ILE A 288 0.72 -2.00 -8.31
N PRO A 289 1.33 -2.04 -7.10
CA PRO A 289 2.69 -1.59 -6.89
C PRO A 289 3.69 -2.56 -7.55
N ASP A 290 4.70 -2.00 -8.21
CA ASP A 290 5.82 -2.77 -8.77
C ASP A 290 6.84 -3.06 -7.65
N LEU A 291 6.79 -4.27 -7.11
CA LEU A 291 7.66 -4.70 -6.00
C LEU A 291 9.15 -4.75 -6.37
N THR A 292 9.50 -4.67 -7.64
CA THR A 292 10.91 -4.60 -8.09
C THR A 292 11.50 -3.21 -7.94
N THR A 293 10.67 -2.19 -7.73
CA THR A 293 11.07 -0.78 -7.64
C THR A 293 10.81 -0.18 -6.27
N LEU A 294 10.99 -0.99 -5.21
CA LEU A 294 10.77 -0.50 -3.84
C LEU A 294 11.78 0.58 -3.45
N GLU A 295 11.30 1.61 -2.79
CA GLU A 295 12.10 2.68 -2.23
C GLU A 295 11.62 3.06 -0.83
N MET A 296 12.54 3.52 0.01
CA MET A 296 12.19 4.12 1.29
C MET A 296 11.94 5.60 1.09
N GLU A 297 10.69 6.04 1.30
CA GLU A 297 10.35 7.47 1.37
C GLU A 297 10.46 7.93 2.83
N GLY A 298 11.49 8.69 3.14
CA GLY A 298 11.74 9.21 4.49
C GLY A 298 11.51 10.71 4.57
N ARG A 299 11.18 11.20 5.78
CA ARG A 299 10.99 12.61 6.07
C ARG A 299 12.22 13.17 6.77
N ILE A 300 12.85 14.15 6.14
CA ILE A 300 14.01 14.88 6.65
C ILE A 300 13.53 16.19 7.24
N GLU A 301 13.89 16.48 8.50
CA GLU A 301 13.58 17.75 9.12
C GLU A 301 14.31 18.92 8.44
N GLU A 302 13.70 20.10 8.45
CA GLU A 302 14.28 21.32 7.86
C GLU A 302 15.67 21.64 8.42
N THR A 303 15.89 21.40 9.71
CA THR A 303 17.17 21.60 10.41
C THR A 303 18.33 20.79 9.84
N ASP A 304 18.04 19.62 9.28
CA ASP A 304 19.04 18.69 8.74
C ASP A 304 19.17 18.76 7.22
N ARG A 305 18.21 19.43 6.53
CA ARG A 305 18.17 19.49 5.06
C ARG A 305 19.49 20.00 4.43
N GLY A 306 20.12 21.01 5.04
CA GLY A 306 21.34 21.63 4.53
C GLY A 306 22.58 20.70 4.60
N ARG A 307 22.50 19.59 5.34
CA ARG A 307 23.61 18.63 5.54
C ARG A 307 23.46 17.38 4.65
N ILE A 308 22.34 17.25 3.95
CA ILE A 308 21.99 16.07 3.18
C ILE A 308 21.97 16.41 1.70
N SER A 309 22.60 15.56 0.90
CA SER A 309 22.73 15.69 -0.56
C SER A 309 22.29 14.40 -1.25
N GLU A 310 21.91 14.51 -2.52
CA GLU A 310 21.66 13.35 -3.37
C GLU A 310 22.92 12.48 -3.51
N ARG A 311 22.73 11.19 -3.74
CA ARG A 311 23.74 10.13 -3.85
C ARG A 311 24.53 9.84 -2.57
N GLN A 312 24.17 10.44 -1.43
CA GLN A 312 24.73 10.03 -0.14
C GLN A 312 24.35 8.59 0.19
N ASP A 313 25.29 7.88 0.84
CA ASP A 313 25.05 6.53 1.31
C ASP A 313 24.01 6.54 2.43
N VAL A 314 23.05 5.62 2.34
CA VAL A 314 22.05 5.40 3.38
C VAL A 314 21.98 3.94 3.75
N ARG A 315 21.57 3.69 4.98
CA ARG A 315 21.22 2.36 5.46
C ARG A 315 19.73 2.35 5.78
N VAL A 316 18.95 1.64 4.96
CA VAL A 316 17.51 1.49 5.16
C VAL A 316 17.28 0.37 6.17
N ARG A 317 16.42 0.62 7.15
CA ARG A 317 15.95 -0.35 8.15
C ARG A 317 14.45 -0.38 8.14
N ILE A 318 13.90 -1.60 8.19
CA ILE A 318 12.45 -1.84 8.22
C ILE A 318 12.10 -2.28 9.64
N ASP A 319 11.09 -1.66 10.25
CA ASP A 319 10.73 -1.91 11.67
C ASP A 319 10.26 -3.36 11.90
N SER A 320 9.62 -3.97 10.90
CA SER A 320 9.18 -5.38 10.95
C SER A 320 10.30 -6.39 10.73
N LEU A 321 11.47 -5.98 10.19
CA LEU A 321 12.63 -6.82 9.89
C LEU A 321 13.93 -6.15 10.41
N PRO A 322 14.11 -6.02 11.72
CA PRO A 322 15.20 -5.25 12.31
C PRO A 322 16.60 -5.81 12.02
N GLU A 323 16.69 -7.10 11.73
CA GLU A 323 17.94 -7.77 11.32
C GLU A 323 18.39 -7.37 9.91
N LEU A 324 17.45 -6.88 9.07
CA LEU A 324 17.70 -6.54 7.69
C LEU A 324 18.09 -5.07 7.56
N ALA A 325 19.37 -4.81 7.32
CA ALA A 325 19.88 -3.49 7.01
C ALA A 325 20.25 -3.42 5.51
N LEU A 326 19.46 -2.71 4.74
CA LEU A 326 19.64 -2.60 3.29
C LEU A 326 20.51 -1.38 2.95
N PRO A 327 21.66 -1.57 2.29
CA PRO A 327 22.45 -0.46 1.79
C PRO A 327 21.75 0.18 0.59
N GLY A 328 21.78 1.50 0.53
CA GLY A 328 21.20 2.27 -0.55
C GLY A 328 21.87 3.63 -0.70
N LYS A 329 21.35 4.43 -1.59
CA LYS A 329 21.75 5.83 -1.78
C LYS A 329 20.52 6.70 -1.89
N ILE A 330 20.62 7.94 -1.47
CA ILE A 330 19.56 8.92 -1.73
C ILE A 330 19.46 9.13 -3.23
N GLY A 331 18.29 8.79 -3.81
CA GLY A 331 18.00 8.99 -5.23
C GLY A 331 17.51 10.41 -5.52
N PHE A 332 16.60 10.90 -4.67
CA PHE A 332 15.96 12.20 -4.85
C PHE A 332 15.57 12.81 -3.49
N ILE A 333 15.65 14.13 -3.40
CA ILE A 333 15.14 14.88 -2.26
C ILE A 333 14.19 15.96 -2.79
N SER A 334 12.96 15.99 -2.28
CA SER A 334 11.98 17.02 -2.67
C SER A 334 12.56 18.42 -2.47
N PRO A 335 12.47 19.30 -3.45
CA PRO A 335 12.87 20.70 -3.30
C PRO A 335 11.89 21.52 -2.45
N LEU A 336 10.67 21.01 -2.27
CA LEU A 336 9.60 21.67 -1.51
C LEU A 336 9.44 21.05 -0.14
N ALA A 337 9.34 21.91 0.88
CA ALA A 337 9.03 21.49 2.24
C ALA A 337 7.53 21.24 2.39
N GLU A 338 7.18 20.18 3.08
CA GLU A 338 5.81 19.85 3.46
C GLU A 338 5.59 20.13 4.94
N LEU A 339 4.40 20.60 5.26
CA LEU A 339 3.98 20.77 6.65
C LEU A 339 3.50 19.43 7.20
N SER A 340 3.99 19.06 8.38
CA SER A 340 3.44 17.94 9.13
C SER A 340 2.02 18.25 9.60
N ASN A 341 1.15 17.24 9.59
CA ASN A 341 -0.18 17.35 10.22
C ASN A 341 -0.14 17.20 11.75
N GLU A 342 1.05 17.02 12.33
CA GLU A 342 1.26 16.93 13.79
C GLU A 342 1.29 18.33 14.40
N TYR A 343 0.87 18.43 15.67
CA TYR A 343 0.95 19.69 16.40
C TYR A 343 2.11 19.66 17.43
N PRO A 344 3.01 20.62 17.46
CA PRO A 344 3.15 21.78 16.56
C PRO A 344 3.60 21.37 15.15
N PRO A 345 3.10 22.04 14.08
CA PRO A 345 3.44 21.68 12.72
C PRO A 345 4.94 21.88 12.46
N THR A 346 5.61 20.87 11.98
CA THR A 346 7.01 20.90 11.58
C THR A 346 7.13 20.85 10.06
N ARG A 347 8.19 21.43 9.52
CA ARG A 347 8.51 21.36 8.10
C ARG A 347 9.47 20.21 7.86
N SER A 348 9.16 19.39 6.85
CA SER A 348 9.99 18.28 6.45
C SER A 348 10.12 18.22 4.92
N PHE A 349 11.19 17.60 4.46
CA PHE A 349 11.45 17.31 3.05
C PHE A 349 11.36 15.82 2.83
N ARG A 350 10.71 15.38 1.75
CA ARG A 350 10.71 13.97 1.38
C ARG A 350 12.03 13.60 0.71
N ALA A 351 12.62 12.50 1.13
CA ALA A 351 13.78 11.89 0.51
C ALA A 351 13.46 10.44 0.13
N HIS A 352 13.87 10.06 -1.04
CA HIS A 352 13.66 8.74 -1.62
C HIS A 352 14.98 8.00 -1.71
N ALA A 353 15.03 6.80 -1.16
CA ALA A 353 16.17 5.90 -1.24
C ALA A 353 15.77 4.59 -1.91
N PRO A 354 16.04 4.41 -3.23
CA PRO A 354 15.77 3.18 -3.93
C PRO A 354 16.53 1.99 -3.32
N ILE A 355 15.86 0.85 -3.23
CA ILE A 355 16.44 -0.41 -2.74
C ILE A 355 16.86 -1.23 -3.96
N ALA A 356 18.16 -1.45 -4.14
CA ALA A 356 18.71 -2.13 -5.31
C ALA A 356 18.27 -3.59 -5.42
N HIS A 357 18.14 -4.29 -4.30
CA HIS A 357 17.75 -5.70 -4.23
C HIS A 357 16.67 -5.85 -3.15
N PRO A 358 15.39 -5.65 -3.51
CA PRO A 358 14.30 -5.83 -2.56
C PRO A 358 14.19 -7.30 -2.11
N ASP A 359 14.08 -7.51 -0.80
CA ASP A 359 13.77 -8.83 -0.26
C ASP A 359 12.32 -9.21 -0.56
N ALA A 360 12.06 -10.51 -0.76
CA ALA A 360 10.72 -11.03 -1.08
C ALA A 360 9.66 -10.78 0.02
N HIS A 361 10.07 -10.49 1.24
CA HIS A 361 9.18 -10.18 2.37
C HIS A 361 8.81 -8.71 2.46
N LEU A 362 9.46 -7.83 1.69
CA LEU A 362 9.17 -6.40 1.71
C LEU A 362 7.84 -6.11 1.01
N ARG A 363 7.06 -5.24 1.63
CA ARG A 363 5.77 -4.79 1.08
C ARG A 363 5.66 -3.27 1.20
N PRO A 364 5.10 -2.58 0.19
CA PRO A 364 4.70 -1.19 0.32
C PRO A 364 3.83 -0.98 1.55
N GLY A 365 3.95 0.16 2.22
CA GLY A 365 3.24 0.46 3.46
C GLY A 365 3.96 0.01 4.74
N MET A 366 5.08 -0.72 4.65
CA MET A 366 5.89 -1.06 5.82
C MET A 366 6.61 0.19 6.34
N ASN A 367 6.51 0.41 7.67
CA ASN A 367 7.23 1.48 8.34
C ASN A 367 8.71 1.13 8.52
N GLY A 368 9.53 2.16 8.52
CA GLY A 368 10.96 2.01 8.73
C GLY A 368 11.67 3.36 8.82
N GLY A 369 12.94 3.34 8.57
CA GLY A 369 13.76 4.55 8.55
C GLY A 369 15.02 4.37 7.72
N MET A 370 15.61 5.50 7.40
CA MET A 370 16.91 5.56 6.75
C MET A 370 17.92 6.27 7.64
N ASP A 371 19.05 5.65 7.86
CA ASP A 371 20.23 6.26 8.48
C ASP A 371 21.11 6.85 7.36
N ILE A 372 21.06 8.16 7.18
CA ILE A 372 21.77 8.90 6.14
C ILE A 372 23.17 9.20 6.65
N ILE A 373 24.20 8.71 5.96
CA ILE A 373 25.60 8.87 6.37
C ILE A 373 26.12 10.23 5.88
N ILE A 374 26.36 11.14 6.82
CA ILE A 374 26.84 12.48 6.52
C ILE A 374 28.37 12.51 6.39
N SER A 375 29.05 11.88 7.33
CA SER A 375 30.52 11.79 7.33
C SER A 375 31.01 10.55 8.07
N ARG A 376 32.27 10.19 7.85
CA ARG A 376 32.94 9.07 8.47
C ARG A 376 34.17 9.60 9.23
N ILE A 377 34.26 9.27 10.48
CA ILE A 377 35.44 9.64 11.31
C ILE A 377 36.19 8.36 11.60
N PRO A 378 37.35 8.15 10.96
CA PRO A 378 38.18 6.98 11.23
C PRO A 378 38.75 7.06 12.65
N ASP A 379 39.01 5.92 13.28
CA ASP A 379 39.67 5.79 14.59
C ASP A 379 39.03 6.57 15.75
N ALA A 380 37.73 6.87 15.67
CA ALA A 380 37.00 7.54 16.75
C ALA A 380 36.74 6.58 17.93
N ILE A 381 36.68 7.15 19.13
CA ILE A 381 36.20 6.43 20.30
C ILE A 381 34.72 6.74 20.51
N SER A 382 33.86 5.73 20.34
CA SER A 382 32.42 5.87 20.56
C SER A 382 31.98 5.38 21.93
N ILE A 383 31.05 6.09 22.50
CA ILE A 383 30.35 5.71 23.74
C ILE A 383 28.83 5.80 23.52
N PRO A 384 28.02 5.03 24.25
CA PRO A 384 26.57 5.21 24.23
C PRO A 384 26.18 6.64 24.61
N ALA A 385 25.22 7.23 23.92
CA ALA A 385 24.77 8.63 24.14
C ALA A 385 24.35 8.88 25.61
N LYS A 386 23.84 7.85 26.28
CA LYS A 386 23.44 7.87 27.70
C LYS A 386 24.63 7.97 28.68
N ALA A 387 25.86 7.71 28.22
CA ALA A 387 27.06 7.76 29.06
C ALA A 387 27.75 9.15 29.06
N LEU A 388 27.22 10.10 28.29
CA LEU A 388 27.70 11.48 28.28
C LEU A 388 26.88 12.31 29.28
N PHE A 389 27.57 12.98 30.20
CA PHE A 389 26.96 13.88 31.19
C PHE A 389 27.52 15.29 31.03
N THR A 390 26.82 16.26 31.60
CA THR A 390 27.29 17.65 31.63
C THR A 390 27.43 18.09 33.09
N ARG A 391 28.61 18.62 33.42
CA ARG A 391 28.87 19.20 34.75
C ARG A 391 29.56 20.56 34.58
N ALA A 392 29.01 21.56 35.24
CA ALA A 392 29.46 22.94 35.11
C ALA A 392 29.60 23.45 33.65
N GLY A 393 28.68 23.03 32.76
CA GLY A 393 28.71 23.41 31.34
C GLY A 393 29.68 22.63 30.46
N LYS A 394 30.49 21.72 31.04
CA LYS A 394 31.45 20.91 30.30
C LYS A 394 30.97 19.46 30.13
N PRO A 395 31.19 18.82 28.95
CA PRO A 395 30.92 17.41 28.74
C PRO A 395 31.88 16.53 29.51
N ILE A 396 31.37 15.58 30.29
CA ILE A 396 32.14 14.65 31.09
C ILE A 396 31.64 13.22 30.90
N VAL A 397 32.52 12.26 31.18
CA VAL A 397 32.19 10.84 31.35
C VAL A 397 32.67 10.36 32.72
N TYR A 398 31.96 9.41 33.29
CA TYR A 398 32.39 8.72 34.52
C TYR A 398 33.05 7.41 34.12
N LEU A 399 34.43 7.37 34.28
CA LEU A 399 35.22 6.15 34.08
C LEU A 399 35.05 5.25 35.29
N VAL A 400 34.64 4.01 35.08
CA VAL A 400 34.39 3.02 36.16
C VAL A 400 35.35 1.84 35.95
N ALA A 401 35.97 1.40 37.03
CA ALA A 401 36.74 0.15 37.00
C ALA A 401 35.74 -1.04 36.96
N PRO A 402 35.99 -2.11 36.19
CA PRO A 402 35.09 -3.25 36.11
C PRO A 402 34.75 -3.83 37.48
N GLY A 403 33.44 -3.91 37.78
CA GLY A 403 32.98 -4.43 39.07
C GLY A 403 33.13 -3.51 40.30
N SER A 404 33.54 -2.25 40.10
CA SER A 404 33.74 -1.29 41.20
C SER A 404 32.54 -0.32 41.33
N SER A 405 32.36 0.19 42.54
CA SER A 405 31.46 1.30 42.86
C SER A 405 32.16 2.67 42.78
N THR A 406 33.46 2.69 42.50
CA THR A 406 34.23 3.93 42.40
C THR A 406 34.30 4.41 40.94
N TYR A 407 34.26 5.72 40.77
CA TYR A 407 34.32 6.34 39.45
C TYR A 407 35.32 7.50 39.43
N LYS A 408 35.89 7.78 38.25
CA LYS A 408 36.74 8.94 38.01
C LYS A 408 36.02 9.83 36.97
N ILE A 409 35.98 11.12 37.23
CA ILE A 409 35.42 12.11 36.30
C ILE A 409 36.52 12.44 35.28
N GLN A 410 36.15 12.34 33.98
CA GLN A 410 37.02 12.70 32.88
C GLN A 410 36.29 13.70 31.97
N GLU A 411 36.88 14.87 31.77
CA GLU A 411 36.43 15.81 30.72
C GLU A 411 36.75 15.21 29.35
N VAL A 412 35.79 15.35 28.41
CA VAL A 412 35.92 14.82 27.04
C VAL A 412 35.53 15.91 26.05
N GLN A 413 36.05 15.79 24.82
CA GLN A 413 35.60 16.62 23.70
C GLN A 413 34.68 15.80 22.80
N ILE A 414 33.56 16.37 22.41
CA ILE A 414 32.60 15.75 21.51
C ILE A 414 33.10 16.03 20.08
N LEU A 415 33.39 14.96 19.32
CA LEU A 415 33.76 15.04 17.91
C LEU A 415 32.53 15.01 17.01
N ALA A 416 31.59 14.09 17.32
CA ALA A 416 30.34 13.96 16.61
C ALA A 416 29.27 13.28 17.49
N ARG A 417 28.00 13.47 17.14
CA ARG A 417 26.87 12.92 17.90
C ARG A 417 25.88 12.26 16.95
N ASN A 418 25.51 11.03 17.30
CA ASN A 418 24.38 10.30 16.73
C ASN A 418 23.28 10.11 17.78
N PRO A 419 22.07 9.65 17.40
CA PRO A 419 20.99 9.36 18.37
C PRO A 419 21.38 8.35 19.45
N ASP A 420 22.16 7.33 19.11
CA ASP A 420 22.48 6.19 19.99
C ASP A 420 23.89 6.25 20.57
N GLU A 421 24.86 6.83 19.83
CA GLU A 421 26.28 6.86 20.18
C GLU A 421 26.89 8.25 19.97
N ILE A 422 27.94 8.54 20.69
CA ILE A 422 28.70 9.80 20.58
C ILE A 422 30.18 9.48 20.38
N ALA A 423 30.78 10.09 19.37
CA ALA A 423 32.23 10.07 19.19
C ALA A 423 32.88 11.12 20.08
N ILE A 424 33.85 10.70 20.89
CA ILE A 424 34.56 11.57 21.84
C ILE A 424 36.09 11.37 21.72
N SER A 425 36.78 12.36 22.22
CA SER A 425 38.23 12.26 22.48
C SER A 425 38.52 12.53 23.95
N GLY A 426 39.67 12.07 24.43
CA GLY A 426 40.13 12.29 25.84
C GLY A 426 40.00 11.09 26.75
N ILE A 427 39.64 9.90 26.23
CA ILE A 427 39.63 8.63 26.98
C ILE A 427 40.42 7.55 26.24
N ALA A 428 40.82 6.51 26.97
CA ALA A 428 41.48 5.35 26.39
C ALA A 428 40.43 4.42 25.70
N PRO A 429 40.83 3.70 24.62
CA PRO A 429 40.01 2.63 24.05
C PRO A 429 39.66 1.57 25.11
N ASN A 430 38.50 0.99 25.01
CA ASN A 430 37.96 -0.03 25.94
C ASN A 430 37.75 0.43 27.38
N ALA A 431 37.86 1.73 27.68
CA ALA A 431 37.51 2.25 29.02
C ALA A 431 36.05 2.02 29.31
N ALA A 432 35.72 1.52 30.50
CA ALA A 432 34.33 1.36 30.92
C ALA A 432 33.76 2.71 31.36
N VAL A 433 32.69 3.16 30.72
CA VAL A 433 31.97 4.41 31.01
C VAL A 433 30.61 4.12 31.62
N ALA A 434 30.28 4.85 32.71
CA ALA A 434 28.95 4.69 33.35
C ALA A 434 27.83 5.14 32.43
N ILE A 435 26.75 4.35 32.36
CA ILE A 435 25.54 4.68 31.60
C ILE A 435 24.56 5.51 32.44
N ILE A 436 24.71 5.47 33.77
CA ILE A 436 23.88 6.16 34.74
C ILE A 436 24.77 7.10 35.56
N ASP A 437 24.27 8.26 35.95
CA ASP A 437 24.96 9.23 36.78
C ASP A 437 25.23 8.65 38.18
N PRO A 438 26.50 8.36 38.53
CA PRO A 438 26.83 7.73 39.81
C PRO A 438 26.48 8.64 41.02
N THR A 439 26.47 9.96 40.82
CA THR A 439 26.16 10.91 41.94
C THR A 439 24.72 10.85 42.38
N LYS A 440 23.80 10.39 41.48
CA LYS A 440 22.41 10.16 41.82
C LYS A 440 22.19 8.85 42.58
N LEU A 441 23.07 7.87 42.44
CA LEU A 441 23.03 6.62 43.17
C LEU A 441 23.50 6.82 44.64
N GLU A 442 24.49 7.73 44.86
CA GLU A 442 24.95 8.07 46.22
C GLU A 442 23.92 8.87 47.02
N LYS A 443 23.07 9.69 46.38
CA LYS A 443 22.00 10.45 47.07
C LYS A 443 20.78 9.63 47.46
N LYS A 444 20.69 8.38 47.07
CA LYS A 444 19.58 7.47 47.40
C LYS A 444 19.91 6.46 48.53
N LYS A 445 21.13 6.54 49.08
CA LYS A 445 21.54 5.91 50.34
C LYS A 445 21.43 6.90 51.47
#